data_05a8c2526977930cb63500e1951a9c55
#
_entry.id   05a8c2526977930cb63500e1951a9c55
#
_cell.length_a   1.000
_cell.length_b   1.000
_cell.length_c   1.000
_cell.angle_alpha   90.00
_cell.angle_beta   90.00
_cell.angle_gamma   90.00
#
_symmetry.space_group_name_H-M   'P 1'
#
loop_
_entity.id
_entity.type
_entity.pdbx_description
1 polymer ?
#
loop_
_entity_poly.entity_id
_entity_poly.type
_entity_poly.pdbx_seq_one_letter_code
_entity_poly.pdbx_strand_id
1 'polypeptide(L)'
;GTVTMGFKPSDNYEYTYSGDELEVPLYVGTNDNSEEVEVAAILFLNGEVQPYYYKLNDEVSEKKLVHYFKLKPDQTINFTAYVTPVSGMKGDTLGMQFATIYMADYLPDSTQNTSFGNCCKMNSTVCIPVKMQEDGENQTKADFVKTEVTDIPEEIMDVLKGFVTNDTDNPLDYSAYLEIKTDDNKNCIYSKDGKLHLTLQMYGGKEVAEKVTVFINNEPVKIDGCDYVQINTTSDKMTVFDVDIDVSGYEELCSLYAVASTAGKDYEIQDDTIQSGRYLLVKDR
;
A
#
# COMPACT_ATOMS: atom_id res chain seq x y z
N GLY A 1 1.09 21.30 1.34
CA GLY A 1 -0.02 20.81 0.54
C GLY A 1 -0.53 19.45 1.00
N THR A 2 -1.76 19.18 0.71
CA THR A 2 -2.44 17.93 1.04
C THR A 2 -3.18 17.37 -0.16
N VAL A 3 -3.41 16.05 -0.16
CA VAL A 3 -4.26 15.37 -1.13
C VAL A 3 -5.65 15.17 -0.53
N THR A 4 -6.66 15.50 -1.30
CA THR A 4 -8.05 15.11 -1.04
C THR A 4 -8.42 13.98 -1.99
N MET A 5 -9.12 12.97 -1.50
CA MET A 5 -9.44 11.80 -2.31
C MET A 5 -10.60 11.03 -1.73
N GLY A 6 -11.25 10.24 -2.54
CA GLY A 6 -12.31 9.36 -2.05
C GLY A 6 -13.14 8.75 -3.14
N PHE A 7 -14.06 7.90 -2.69
CA PHE A 7 -15.17 7.45 -3.49
C PHE A 7 -16.18 8.60 -3.62
N LYS A 8 -16.74 8.77 -4.80
CA LYS A 8 -17.86 9.69 -4.93
C LYS A 8 -19.06 9.11 -4.18
N PRO A 9 -19.77 9.96 -3.41
CA PRO A 9 -20.98 9.53 -2.75
C PRO A 9 -21.94 8.97 -3.79
N SER A 10 -22.18 7.69 -3.73
CA SER A 10 -23.40 7.08 -4.20
C SER A 10 -24.22 6.78 -2.95
N ASP A 11 -25.52 6.73 -3.05
CA ASP A 11 -26.39 6.30 -1.96
C ASP A 11 -26.11 4.85 -1.54
N ASN A 12 -25.11 4.24 -2.12
CA ASN A 12 -24.74 2.85 -1.95
C ASN A 12 -23.29 2.75 -1.48
N TYR A 13 -23.10 2.37 -0.23
CA TYR A 13 -21.78 2.18 0.40
C TYR A 13 -21.22 0.77 0.17
N GLU A 14 -21.72 0.03 -0.81
CA GLU A 14 -21.23 -1.29 -1.20
C GLU A 14 -21.33 -1.47 -2.72
N TYR A 15 -20.48 -2.38 -3.23
CA TYR A 15 -20.53 -2.81 -4.63
C TYR A 15 -20.89 -4.29 -4.69
N THR A 16 -21.50 -4.70 -5.80
CA THR A 16 -21.77 -6.11 -6.11
C THR A 16 -21.14 -6.45 -7.45
N TYR A 17 -20.23 -7.42 -7.45
CA TYR A 17 -19.66 -7.97 -8.66
C TYR A 17 -20.46 -9.17 -9.14
N SER A 18 -21.08 -9.05 -10.31
CA SER A 18 -21.94 -10.06 -10.93
C SER A 18 -21.40 -10.57 -12.27
N GLY A 19 -20.11 -10.39 -12.52
CA GLY A 19 -19.44 -10.76 -13.78
C GLY A 19 -19.18 -9.59 -14.72
N ASP A 20 -19.91 -8.49 -14.56
CA ASP A 20 -19.64 -7.24 -15.30
C ASP A 20 -18.69 -6.35 -14.53
N GLU A 21 -17.89 -5.54 -15.23
CA GLU A 21 -16.97 -4.59 -14.62
C GLU A 21 -17.70 -3.68 -13.62
N LEU A 22 -17.10 -3.48 -12.45
CA LEU A 22 -17.58 -2.49 -11.48
C LEU A 22 -17.26 -1.08 -11.99
N GLU A 23 -18.23 -0.20 -11.93
CA GLU A 23 -18.06 1.23 -12.16
C GLU A 23 -17.89 1.94 -10.81
N VAL A 24 -16.69 2.48 -10.58
CA VAL A 24 -16.31 3.06 -9.30
C VAL A 24 -15.97 4.54 -9.49
N PRO A 25 -16.91 5.46 -9.19
CA PRO A 25 -16.63 6.88 -9.23
C PRO A 25 -15.66 7.30 -8.12
N LEU A 26 -14.60 8.01 -8.52
CA LEU A 26 -13.52 8.45 -7.64
C LEU A 26 -13.24 9.94 -7.88
N TYR A 27 -12.59 10.55 -6.89
CA TYR A 27 -11.99 11.87 -7.04
C TYR A 27 -10.61 11.93 -6.40
N VAL A 28 -9.76 12.77 -6.95
CA VAL A 28 -8.46 13.13 -6.41
C VAL A 28 -8.25 14.64 -6.59
N GLY A 29 -7.76 15.29 -5.57
CA GLY A 29 -7.52 16.72 -5.59
C GLY A 29 -6.38 17.13 -4.69
N THR A 30 -6.01 18.39 -4.76
CA THR A 30 -4.96 19.00 -3.93
C THR A 30 -5.48 20.26 -3.27
N ASN A 31 -5.02 20.50 -2.04
CA ASN A 31 -5.27 21.73 -1.29
C ASN A 31 -3.95 22.31 -0.80
N ASP A 32 -3.87 23.64 -0.77
CA ASP A 32 -2.73 24.38 -0.23
C ASP A 32 -1.38 24.09 -0.91
N ASN A 33 -1.41 23.66 -2.15
CA ASN A 33 -0.20 23.51 -2.96
C ASN A 33 0.10 24.79 -3.70
N SER A 34 1.36 25.20 -3.70
CA SER A 34 1.82 26.38 -4.47
C SER A 34 2.15 26.06 -5.92
N GLU A 35 2.37 24.78 -6.24
CA GLU A 35 2.80 24.31 -7.56
C GLU A 35 2.00 23.06 -7.96
N GLU A 36 2.12 22.71 -9.25
CA GLU A 36 1.61 21.45 -9.78
C GLU A 36 2.33 20.27 -9.12
N VAL A 37 1.58 19.24 -8.75
CA VAL A 37 2.11 18.01 -8.13
C VAL A 37 1.61 16.78 -8.87
N GLU A 38 2.44 15.76 -8.92
CA GLU A 38 2.05 14.44 -9.40
C GLU A 38 1.52 13.60 -8.25
N VAL A 39 0.33 13.04 -8.45
CA VAL A 39 -0.32 12.14 -7.50
C VAL A 39 -0.58 10.80 -8.19
N ALA A 40 -0.09 9.72 -7.59
CA ALA A 40 -0.43 8.38 -8.04
C ALA A 40 -1.74 7.93 -7.39
N ALA A 41 -2.54 7.17 -8.13
CA ALA A 41 -3.83 6.63 -7.70
C ALA A 41 -3.85 5.10 -7.85
N ILE A 42 -4.19 4.42 -6.77
CA ILE A 42 -4.16 2.97 -6.64
C ILE A 42 -5.48 2.49 -6.05
N LEU A 43 -6.01 1.38 -6.57
CA LEU A 43 -7.06 0.62 -5.92
C LEU A 43 -6.49 -0.63 -5.28
N PHE A 44 -6.88 -0.90 -4.04
CA PHE A 44 -6.71 -2.20 -3.40
C PHE A 44 -8.05 -2.91 -3.34
N LEU A 45 -8.04 -4.17 -3.69
CA LEU A 45 -9.19 -5.06 -3.51
C LEU A 45 -8.70 -6.37 -2.91
N ASN A 46 -9.33 -6.80 -1.83
CA ASN A 46 -8.91 -8.00 -1.11
C ASN A 46 -7.44 -7.95 -0.64
N GLY A 47 -6.96 -6.78 -0.25
CA GLY A 47 -5.60 -6.57 0.22
C GLY A 47 -4.52 -6.50 -0.85
N GLU A 48 -4.84 -6.65 -2.12
CA GLU A 48 -3.87 -6.60 -3.21
C GLU A 48 -4.15 -5.45 -4.17
N VAL A 49 -3.11 -5.01 -4.88
CA VAL A 49 -3.22 -3.94 -5.87
C VAL A 49 -4.08 -4.43 -7.04
N GLN A 50 -5.17 -3.72 -7.29
CA GLN A 50 -6.17 -4.05 -8.27
C GLN A 50 -5.91 -3.25 -9.56
N PRO A 51 -5.67 -3.89 -10.70
CA PRO A 51 -5.57 -3.18 -11.97
C PRO A 51 -6.94 -2.64 -12.39
N TYR A 52 -6.95 -1.45 -12.97
CA TYR A 52 -8.14 -0.82 -13.50
C TYR A 52 -7.80 0.10 -14.68
N TYR A 53 -8.79 0.42 -15.49
CA TYR A 53 -8.75 1.57 -16.37
C TYR A 53 -9.77 2.61 -15.90
N TYR A 54 -9.63 3.84 -16.31
CA TYR A 54 -10.57 4.89 -15.95
C TYR A 54 -11.08 5.65 -17.19
N LYS A 55 -12.23 6.27 -17.02
CA LYS A 55 -12.77 7.26 -17.93
C LYS A 55 -12.78 8.63 -17.25
N LEU A 56 -12.20 9.60 -17.94
CA LEU A 56 -12.16 11.01 -17.54
C LEU A 56 -12.62 11.84 -18.74
N ASN A 57 -13.81 12.45 -18.63
CA ASN A 57 -14.49 13.05 -19.76
C ASN A 57 -14.66 12.01 -20.90
N ASP A 58 -14.15 12.32 -22.11
CA ASP A 58 -14.20 11.40 -23.27
C ASP A 58 -12.96 10.52 -23.42
N GLU A 59 -12.00 10.64 -22.48
CA GLU A 59 -10.76 9.85 -22.50
C GLU A 59 -10.91 8.56 -21.73
N VAL A 60 -10.37 7.48 -22.29
CA VAL A 60 -10.28 6.15 -21.68
C VAL A 60 -8.81 5.80 -21.50
N SER A 61 -8.39 5.53 -20.27
CA SER A 61 -7.01 5.13 -19.99
C SER A 61 -6.72 3.68 -20.39
N GLU A 62 -5.46 3.32 -20.45
CA GLU A 62 -5.05 1.92 -20.42
C GLU A 62 -5.33 1.30 -19.06
N LYS A 63 -5.48 -0.03 -19.01
CA LYS A 63 -5.57 -0.79 -17.76
C LYS A 63 -4.20 -0.90 -17.11
N LYS A 64 -4.05 -0.38 -15.90
CA LYS A 64 -2.80 -0.33 -15.13
C LYS A 64 -3.05 -0.54 -13.65
N LEU A 65 -2.00 -0.90 -12.92
CA LEU A 65 -2.02 -1.00 -11.46
C LEU A 65 -1.96 0.38 -10.78
N VAL A 66 -1.24 1.32 -11.38
CA VAL A 66 -1.05 2.68 -10.86
C VAL A 66 -1.32 3.69 -11.97
N HIS A 67 -2.13 4.70 -11.67
CA HIS A 67 -2.39 5.82 -12.56
C HIS A 67 -1.85 7.11 -11.96
N TYR A 68 -1.32 8.01 -12.80
CA TYR A 68 -0.70 9.25 -12.37
C TYR A 68 -1.50 10.44 -12.89
N PHE A 69 -1.74 11.40 -11.99
CA PHE A 69 -2.43 12.65 -12.30
C PHE A 69 -1.54 13.83 -11.93
N LYS A 70 -1.36 14.74 -12.88
CA LYS A 70 -0.74 16.05 -12.60
C LYS A 70 -1.82 17.02 -12.22
N LEU A 71 -1.80 17.47 -10.98
CA LEU A 71 -2.81 18.33 -10.38
C LEU A 71 -2.24 19.73 -10.16
N LYS A 72 -2.91 20.72 -10.72
CA LYS A 72 -2.63 22.13 -10.43
C LYS A 72 -3.06 22.46 -9.00
N PRO A 73 -2.54 23.58 -8.43
CA PRO A 73 -3.02 24.04 -7.13
C PRO A 73 -4.54 24.09 -7.05
N ASP A 74 -5.09 23.55 -5.95
CA ASP A 74 -6.53 23.50 -5.64
C ASP A 74 -7.41 22.85 -6.72
N GLN A 75 -6.82 21.98 -7.54
CA GLN A 75 -7.55 21.23 -8.57
C GLN A 75 -8.10 19.93 -7.99
N THR A 76 -9.32 19.60 -8.40
CA THR A 76 -9.95 18.29 -8.18
C THR A 76 -10.32 17.66 -9.52
N ILE A 77 -9.92 16.42 -9.73
CA ILE A 77 -10.28 15.60 -10.88
C ILE A 77 -11.25 14.52 -10.42
N ASN A 78 -12.37 14.39 -11.14
CA ASN A 78 -13.35 13.32 -10.95
C ASN A 78 -13.25 12.36 -12.12
N PHE A 79 -13.16 11.08 -11.83
CA PHE A 79 -13.07 10.03 -12.85
C PHE A 79 -13.81 8.77 -12.40
N THR A 80 -14.09 7.88 -13.33
CA THR A 80 -14.70 6.58 -13.02
C THR A 80 -13.72 5.46 -13.32
N ALA A 81 -13.39 4.69 -12.32
CA ALA A 81 -12.57 3.47 -12.48
C ALA A 81 -13.47 2.30 -12.88
N TYR A 82 -12.96 1.46 -13.77
CA TYR A 82 -13.59 0.23 -14.24
C TYR A 82 -12.76 -0.95 -13.76
N VAL A 83 -13.38 -1.81 -12.95
CA VAL A 83 -12.69 -2.82 -12.15
C VAL A 83 -13.28 -4.20 -12.40
N THR A 84 -12.43 -5.13 -12.82
CA THR A 84 -12.71 -6.56 -12.79
C THR A 84 -11.87 -7.18 -11.67
N PRO A 85 -12.45 -7.73 -10.60
CA PRO A 85 -11.68 -8.25 -9.48
C PRO A 85 -10.66 -9.31 -9.90
N VAL A 86 -9.39 -9.12 -9.51
CA VAL A 86 -8.31 -10.09 -9.80
C VAL A 86 -8.30 -11.28 -8.84
N SER A 87 -9.03 -11.19 -7.73
CA SER A 87 -9.19 -12.27 -6.75
C SER A 87 -10.58 -12.25 -6.14
N GLY A 88 -10.91 -13.31 -5.43
CA GLY A 88 -12.17 -13.51 -4.74
C GLY A 88 -13.00 -14.61 -5.38
N MET A 89 -13.78 -15.28 -4.54
CA MET A 89 -14.66 -16.37 -4.92
C MET A 89 -16.12 -15.93 -4.77
N LYS A 90 -16.99 -16.53 -5.55
CA LYS A 90 -18.44 -16.37 -5.37
C LYS A 90 -18.86 -16.63 -3.91
N GLY A 91 -19.58 -15.68 -3.36
CA GLY A 91 -20.00 -15.69 -1.94
C GLY A 91 -19.11 -14.91 -1.00
N ASP A 92 -17.92 -14.49 -1.44
CA ASP A 92 -17.05 -13.63 -0.64
C ASP A 92 -17.60 -12.20 -0.53
N THR A 93 -17.22 -11.52 0.54
CA THR A 93 -17.29 -10.06 0.66
C THR A 93 -15.89 -9.55 0.93
N LEU A 94 -15.40 -8.70 0.03
CA LEU A 94 -14.02 -8.21 0.02
C LEU A 94 -13.99 -6.72 0.30
N GLY A 95 -12.92 -6.23 0.92
CA GLY A 95 -12.69 -4.80 1.10
C GLY A 95 -12.03 -4.17 -0.12
N MET A 96 -12.57 -3.04 -0.57
CA MET A 96 -11.98 -2.19 -1.60
C MET A 96 -11.58 -0.86 -0.99
N GLN A 97 -10.33 -0.45 -1.22
CA GLN A 97 -9.80 0.85 -0.78
C GLN A 97 -9.27 1.63 -1.98
N PHE A 98 -9.48 2.93 -1.94
CA PHE A 98 -8.80 3.85 -2.84
C PHE A 98 -7.63 4.50 -2.10
N ALA A 99 -6.47 4.50 -2.71
CA ALA A 99 -5.25 5.08 -2.16
C ALA A 99 -4.60 6.04 -3.14
N THR A 100 -3.93 7.04 -2.60
CA THR A 100 -3.15 8.02 -3.37
C THR A 100 -1.75 8.16 -2.79
N ILE A 101 -0.78 8.45 -3.66
CA ILE A 101 0.61 8.72 -3.29
C ILE A 101 0.92 10.16 -3.68
N TYR A 102 1.24 10.98 -2.67
CA TYR A 102 1.54 12.41 -2.85
C TYR A 102 2.95 12.61 -3.36
N MET A 103 3.14 13.53 -4.32
CA MET A 103 4.43 13.84 -4.96
C MET A 103 5.14 12.55 -5.41
N ALA A 104 4.45 11.78 -6.23
CA ALA A 104 4.90 10.46 -6.66
C ALA A 104 6.16 10.49 -7.55
N ASP A 105 6.45 11.62 -8.16
CA ASP A 105 7.63 11.87 -8.98
C ASP A 105 8.88 12.29 -8.18
N TYR A 106 8.74 12.48 -6.86
CA TYR A 106 9.87 12.87 -6.02
C TYR A 106 10.83 11.71 -5.80
N LEU A 107 12.12 12.00 -5.97
CA LEU A 107 13.21 11.10 -5.62
C LEU A 107 14.39 11.94 -5.08
N PRO A 108 14.99 11.55 -3.94
CA PRO A 108 16.27 12.13 -3.52
C PRO A 108 17.33 11.95 -4.61
N ASP A 109 18.10 12.98 -4.87
CA ASP A 109 19.11 13.01 -5.94
C ASP A 109 20.47 12.43 -5.53
N SER A 110 20.67 12.19 -4.23
CA SER A 110 21.92 11.68 -3.72
C SER A 110 21.74 10.86 -2.43
N THR A 111 22.74 10.02 -2.15
CA THR A 111 22.82 9.23 -0.92
C THR A 111 23.18 10.06 0.32
N GLN A 112 23.50 11.34 0.17
CA GLN A 112 23.81 12.23 1.28
C GLN A 112 22.57 12.88 1.89
N ASN A 113 21.54 13.07 1.08
CA ASN A 113 20.24 13.58 1.52
C ASN A 113 19.15 12.64 1.05
N THR A 114 18.77 11.69 1.90
CA THR A 114 17.85 10.59 1.57
C THR A 114 16.44 10.80 2.12
N SER A 115 16.14 11.99 2.63
CA SER A 115 14.84 12.28 3.21
C SER A 115 13.76 12.43 2.14
N PHE A 116 12.68 11.70 2.29
CA PHE A 116 11.46 11.87 1.49
C PHE A 116 10.50 12.90 2.09
N GLY A 117 10.67 13.28 3.34
CA GLY A 117 9.70 14.16 4.01
C GLY A 117 8.29 13.62 3.93
N ASN A 118 7.39 14.39 3.32
CA ASN A 118 6.01 13.95 3.03
C ASN A 118 5.81 13.39 1.61
N CYS A 119 6.87 13.37 0.80
CA CYS A 119 6.79 12.85 -0.56
C CYS A 119 6.65 11.32 -0.55
N CYS A 120 6.00 10.79 -1.55
CA CYS A 120 5.71 9.36 -1.71
C CYS A 120 4.92 8.72 -0.57
N LYS A 121 4.28 9.51 0.29
CA LYS A 121 3.38 8.97 1.31
C LYS A 121 2.04 8.59 0.70
N MET A 122 1.53 7.44 1.16
CA MET A 122 0.22 6.94 0.78
C MET A 122 -0.85 7.39 1.77
N ASN A 123 -1.97 7.86 1.23
CA ASN A 123 -3.21 8.02 1.97
C ASN A 123 -4.24 7.06 1.41
N SER A 124 -5.07 6.47 2.26
CA SER A 124 -6.12 5.55 1.84
C SER A 124 -7.47 5.90 2.47
N THR A 125 -8.54 5.52 1.79
CA THR A 125 -9.90 5.55 2.32
C THR A 125 -10.12 4.39 3.29
N VAL A 126 -11.23 4.42 4.01
CA VAL A 126 -11.79 3.20 4.61
C VAL A 126 -12.18 2.20 3.52
N CYS A 127 -12.30 0.92 3.88
CA CYS A 127 -12.76 -0.11 2.95
C CYS A 127 -14.25 0.05 2.65
N ILE A 128 -14.59 -0.14 1.37
CA ILE A 128 -15.97 -0.34 0.92
C ILE A 128 -16.15 -1.83 0.58
N PRO A 129 -17.21 -2.50 1.08
CA PRO A 129 -17.43 -3.91 0.78
C PRO A 129 -17.80 -4.13 -0.69
N VAL A 130 -17.22 -5.17 -1.27
CA VAL A 130 -17.57 -5.72 -2.58
C VAL A 130 -18.10 -7.13 -2.39
N LYS A 131 -19.37 -7.34 -2.68
CA LYS A 131 -20.01 -8.65 -2.65
C LYS A 131 -19.76 -9.39 -3.96
N MET A 132 -19.19 -10.58 -3.88
CA MET A 132 -18.86 -11.41 -5.03
C MET A 132 -20.02 -12.36 -5.35
N GLN A 133 -20.76 -12.11 -6.42
CA GLN A 133 -21.78 -13.03 -6.95
C GLN A 133 -21.22 -13.98 -8.01
N GLU A 134 -20.05 -13.65 -8.55
CA GLU A 134 -19.26 -14.47 -9.45
C GLU A 134 -17.80 -14.48 -9.00
N ASP A 135 -17.02 -15.45 -9.45
CA ASP A 135 -15.59 -15.54 -9.17
C ASP A 135 -14.84 -14.39 -9.85
N GLY A 136 -13.83 -13.87 -9.18
CA GLY A 136 -12.85 -12.98 -9.79
C GLY A 136 -11.95 -13.72 -10.79
N GLU A 137 -11.05 -13.00 -11.44
CA GLU A 137 -10.13 -13.59 -12.45
C GLU A 137 -9.16 -14.62 -11.83
N ASN A 138 -8.82 -14.47 -10.54
CA ASN A 138 -7.93 -15.35 -9.77
C ASN A 138 -6.58 -15.65 -10.47
N GLN A 139 -6.00 -14.61 -11.08
CA GLN A 139 -4.73 -14.69 -11.84
C GLN A 139 -3.52 -14.29 -11.02
N THR A 140 -3.72 -13.68 -9.85
CA THR A 140 -2.62 -13.25 -8.98
C THR A 140 -2.03 -14.41 -8.19
N LYS A 141 -0.75 -14.28 -7.87
CA LYS A 141 0.05 -15.28 -7.19
C LYS A 141 0.51 -14.76 -5.85
N ALA A 142 0.20 -15.53 -4.79
CA ALA A 142 0.70 -15.29 -3.45
C ALA A 142 2.00 -16.04 -3.19
N ASP A 143 2.90 -15.44 -2.45
CA ASP A 143 3.98 -16.13 -1.75
C ASP A 143 3.62 -16.26 -0.27
N PHE A 144 3.63 -17.48 0.24
CA PHE A 144 3.41 -17.79 1.65
C PHE A 144 4.77 -18.01 2.30
N VAL A 145 5.47 -16.92 2.58
CA VAL A 145 6.79 -16.96 3.20
C VAL A 145 6.73 -17.53 4.62
N LYS A 146 7.84 -18.12 5.04
CA LYS A 146 8.00 -18.51 6.44
C LYS A 146 8.10 -17.25 7.30
N THR A 147 7.23 -17.17 8.29
CA THR A 147 7.25 -16.12 9.30
C THR A 147 7.88 -16.62 10.59
N GLU A 148 8.57 -15.72 11.28
CA GLU A 148 9.03 -15.90 12.65
C GLU A 148 8.24 -14.96 13.55
N VAL A 149 7.71 -15.49 14.65
CA VAL A 149 7.00 -14.71 15.67
C VAL A 149 7.94 -14.51 16.85
N THR A 150 8.23 -13.26 17.16
CA THR A 150 9.17 -12.87 18.23
C THR A 150 8.51 -11.91 19.20
N ASP A 151 9.14 -11.71 20.34
CA ASP A 151 8.77 -10.62 21.24
C ASP A 151 9.10 -9.28 20.60
N ILE A 152 8.28 -8.27 20.88
CA ILE A 152 8.55 -6.90 20.46
C ILE A 152 9.70 -6.36 21.34
N PRO A 153 10.78 -5.82 20.75
CA PRO A 153 11.88 -5.23 21.50
C PRO A 153 11.41 -4.16 22.49
N GLU A 154 12.01 -4.13 23.67
CA GLU A 154 11.65 -3.21 24.75
C GLU A 154 11.79 -1.75 24.30
N GLU A 155 12.81 -1.43 23.50
CA GLU A 155 13.05 -0.09 22.95
C GLU A 155 11.87 0.40 22.11
N ILE A 156 11.25 -0.48 21.33
CA ILE A 156 10.05 -0.17 20.53
C ILE A 156 8.87 0.08 21.47
N MET A 157 8.65 -0.79 22.44
CA MET A 157 7.56 -0.65 23.40
C MET A 157 7.68 0.64 24.21
N ASP A 158 8.87 1.05 24.60
CA ASP A 158 9.11 2.29 25.33
C ASP A 158 8.78 3.53 24.48
N VAL A 159 9.10 3.52 23.21
CA VAL A 159 8.70 4.59 22.26
C VAL A 159 7.17 4.64 22.15
N LEU A 160 6.51 3.51 21.98
CA LEU A 160 5.06 3.44 21.81
C LEU A 160 4.30 3.87 23.05
N LYS A 161 4.77 3.57 24.23
CA LYS A 161 4.20 4.05 25.52
C LYS A 161 4.15 5.58 25.59
N GLY A 162 5.08 6.26 24.93
CA GLY A 162 5.07 7.72 24.85
C GLY A 162 3.91 8.33 24.05
N PHE A 163 3.21 7.52 23.26
CA PHE A 163 2.07 7.97 22.46
C PHE A 163 0.70 7.70 23.10
N VAL A 164 0.64 6.95 24.20
CA VAL A 164 -0.62 6.71 24.92
C VAL A 164 -0.79 7.71 26.08
N THR A 165 -2.03 8.08 26.31
CA THR A 165 -2.36 9.08 27.36
C THR A 165 -2.55 8.46 28.74
N ASN A 166 -2.82 7.15 28.80
CA ASN A 166 -3.00 6.41 30.03
C ASN A 166 -1.95 5.30 30.14
N ASP A 167 -1.25 5.23 31.26
CA ASP A 167 -0.21 4.21 31.52
C ASP A 167 -0.76 2.77 31.53
N THR A 168 -2.08 2.61 31.63
CA THR A 168 -2.76 1.30 31.62
C THR A 168 -3.15 0.83 30.21
N ASP A 169 -3.07 1.72 29.21
CA ASP A 169 -3.45 1.37 27.86
C ASP A 169 -2.32 0.58 27.17
N ASN A 170 -2.69 -0.45 26.42
CA ASN A 170 -1.73 -1.16 25.59
C ASN A 170 -1.48 -0.34 24.31
N PRO A 171 -0.25 0.19 24.10
CA PRO A 171 0.03 1.02 22.94
C PRO A 171 -0.13 0.27 21.60
N LEU A 172 -0.08 -1.05 21.61
CA LEU A 172 -0.27 -1.88 20.42
C LEU A 172 -1.72 -1.94 19.92
N ASP A 173 -2.68 -1.54 20.75
CA ASP A 173 -4.11 -1.53 20.38
C ASP A 173 -4.49 -0.37 19.46
N TYR A 174 -3.65 0.67 19.37
CA TYR A 174 -3.96 1.92 18.66
C TYR A 174 -3.54 1.92 17.20
N SER A 175 -2.45 1.24 16.86
CA SER A 175 -1.91 1.24 15.50
C SER A 175 -1.14 -0.03 15.19
N ALA A 176 -1.17 -0.41 13.92
CA ALA A 176 -0.29 -1.44 13.38
C ALA A 176 0.87 -0.79 12.62
N TYR A 177 2.00 -1.45 12.65
CA TYR A 177 3.26 -0.98 12.08
C TYR A 177 3.83 -2.02 11.11
N LEU A 178 4.36 -1.52 10.01
CA LEU A 178 5.16 -2.29 9.05
C LEU A 178 6.50 -1.59 8.88
N GLU A 179 7.57 -2.30 9.08
CA GLU A 179 8.92 -1.75 9.00
C GLU A 179 9.80 -2.61 8.10
N ILE A 180 10.68 -1.95 7.36
CA ILE A 180 11.81 -2.58 6.69
C ILE A 180 13.00 -2.48 7.65
N LYS A 181 13.55 -3.62 8.06
CA LYS A 181 14.69 -3.66 8.96
C LYS A 181 15.94 -3.18 8.23
N THR A 182 16.65 -2.23 8.84
CA THR A 182 17.91 -1.71 8.33
C THR A 182 19.01 -1.86 9.37
N ASP A 183 20.26 -2.08 8.94
CA ASP A 183 21.41 -2.30 9.84
C ASP A 183 21.90 -1.02 10.52
N ASP A 184 21.57 0.12 9.93
CA ASP A 184 21.86 1.44 10.46
C ASP A 184 20.68 2.38 10.21
N ASN A 185 20.53 3.43 11.01
CA ASN A 185 19.45 4.41 10.90
C ASN A 185 19.52 5.27 9.61
N LYS A 186 20.08 4.74 8.53
CA LYS A 186 20.12 5.39 7.23
C LYS A 186 18.88 5.04 6.41
N ASN A 187 18.39 6.03 5.70
CA ASN A 187 17.25 5.85 4.78
C ASN A 187 17.69 5.32 3.40
N CYS A 188 18.84 4.63 3.34
CA CYS A 188 19.34 3.97 2.15
C CYS A 188 19.34 2.46 2.33
N ILE A 189 18.95 1.76 1.28
CA ILE A 189 19.02 0.30 1.20
C ILE A 189 19.75 -0.06 -0.09
N TYR A 190 20.72 -0.95 0.00
CA TYR A 190 21.56 -1.34 -1.13
C TYR A 190 21.18 -2.72 -1.64
N SER A 191 21.05 -2.84 -2.95
CA SER A 191 20.98 -4.14 -3.59
C SER A 191 22.37 -4.73 -3.80
N LYS A 192 22.44 -6.03 -4.04
CA LYS A 192 23.69 -6.73 -4.32
C LYS A 192 23.48 -7.69 -5.51
N ASP A 193 24.34 -7.60 -6.51
CA ASP A 193 24.30 -8.47 -7.68
C ASP A 193 22.91 -8.49 -8.37
N GLY A 194 22.26 -7.33 -8.43
CA GLY A 194 20.92 -7.19 -9.02
C GLY A 194 19.77 -7.75 -8.17
N LYS A 195 20.04 -8.12 -6.92
CA LYS A 195 19.04 -8.64 -5.99
C LYS A 195 18.90 -7.75 -4.76
N LEU A 196 17.69 -7.57 -4.34
CA LEU A 196 17.34 -6.87 -3.10
C LEU A 196 16.78 -7.89 -2.11
N HIS A 197 17.45 -8.04 -0.99
CA HIS A 197 16.96 -8.82 0.14
C HIS A 197 16.44 -7.88 1.22
N LEU A 198 15.20 -8.07 1.65
CA LEU A 198 14.56 -7.27 2.71
C LEU A 198 14.08 -8.18 3.83
N THR A 199 14.32 -7.75 5.06
CA THR A 199 13.65 -8.28 6.24
C THR A 199 12.56 -7.29 6.64
N LEU A 200 11.31 -7.75 6.66
CA LEU A 200 10.15 -6.98 7.08
C LEU A 200 9.66 -7.45 8.44
N GLN A 201 9.12 -6.52 9.21
CA GLN A 201 8.52 -6.81 10.49
C GLN A 201 7.22 -6.07 10.68
N MET A 202 6.22 -6.78 11.22
CA MET A 202 4.90 -6.23 11.54
C MET A 202 4.57 -6.46 13.00
N TYR A 203 4.01 -5.45 13.65
CA TYR A 203 3.54 -5.52 15.03
C TYR A 203 2.43 -4.51 15.27
N GLY A 204 1.69 -4.68 16.36
CA GLY A 204 0.52 -3.86 16.68
C GLY A 204 -0.73 -4.20 15.87
N GLY A 205 -1.84 -3.55 16.20
CA GLY A 205 -3.13 -3.81 15.59
C GLY A 205 -3.76 -5.13 16.03
N LYS A 206 -4.54 -5.71 15.16
CA LYS A 206 -5.30 -6.95 15.41
C LYS A 206 -4.65 -8.14 14.70
N GLU A 207 -5.05 -9.35 15.11
CA GLU A 207 -4.71 -10.57 14.40
C GLU A 207 -5.53 -10.66 13.11
N VAL A 208 -4.86 -10.45 11.99
CA VAL A 208 -5.48 -10.40 10.67
C VAL A 208 -4.56 -11.04 9.62
N ALA A 209 -5.15 -11.49 8.53
CA ALA A 209 -4.40 -11.84 7.33
C ALA A 209 -4.05 -10.58 6.55
N GLU A 210 -2.76 -10.41 6.26
CA GLU A 210 -2.22 -9.27 5.52
C GLU A 210 -1.60 -9.72 4.21
N LYS A 211 -1.88 -8.98 3.15
CA LYS A 211 -1.15 -9.05 1.89
C LYS A 211 -0.16 -7.90 1.82
N VAL A 212 1.11 -8.25 1.71
CA VAL A 212 2.21 -7.27 1.69
C VAL A 212 2.75 -7.14 0.28
N THR A 213 2.77 -5.91 -0.21
CA THR A 213 3.29 -5.54 -1.53
C THR A 213 4.48 -4.59 -1.35
N VAL A 214 5.55 -4.82 -2.10
CA VAL A 214 6.69 -3.90 -2.15
C VAL A 214 6.55 -3.02 -3.37
N PHE A 215 6.83 -1.73 -3.18
CA PHE A 215 6.78 -0.70 -4.22
C PHE A 215 8.18 -0.18 -4.50
N ILE A 216 8.55 -0.12 -5.77
CA ILE A 216 9.75 0.56 -6.26
C ILE A 216 9.29 1.62 -7.26
N ASN A 217 9.69 2.87 -7.07
CA ASN A 217 9.23 4.02 -7.85
C ASN A 217 7.69 4.11 -7.92
N ASN A 218 7.03 3.84 -6.81
CA ASN A 218 5.57 3.85 -6.64
C ASN A 218 4.80 2.80 -7.48
N GLU A 219 5.50 1.84 -8.04
CA GLU A 219 4.91 0.70 -8.75
C GLU A 219 5.09 -0.58 -7.95
N PRO A 220 4.06 -1.45 -7.85
CA PRO A 220 4.21 -2.73 -7.19
C PRO A 220 5.16 -3.63 -7.98
N VAL A 221 6.01 -4.37 -7.26
CA VAL A 221 7.01 -5.26 -7.85
C VAL A 221 6.73 -6.70 -7.47
N LYS A 222 7.17 -7.62 -8.32
CA LYS A 222 7.13 -9.05 -8.00
C LYS A 222 8.11 -9.38 -6.88
N ILE A 223 7.65 -10.18 -5.94
CA ILE A 223 8.43 -10.73 -4.84
C ILE A 223 8.64 -12.21 -5.15
N ASP A 224 9.86 -12.58 -5.48
CA ASP A 224 10.21 -13.95 -5.90
C ASP A 224 9.21 -14.53 -6.94
N GLY A 225 8.81 -13.70 -7.91
CA GLY A 225 7.88 -14.05 -8.97
C GLY A 225 6.39 -14.03 -8.57
N CYS A 226 6.08 -13.68 -7.34
CA CYS A 226 4.70 -13.55 -6.83
C CYS A 226 4.24 -12.08 -6.78
N ASP A 227 2.93 -11.87 -6.80
CA ASP A 227 2.34 -10.53 -6.78
C ASP A 227 2.38 -9.89 -5.39
N TYR A 228 2.31 -10.70 -4.34
CA TYR A 228 2.33 -10.27 -2.95
C TYR A 228 2.77 -11.41 -2.03
N VAL A 229 3.15 -11.05 -0.82
CA VAL A 229 3.36 -11.99 0.28
C VAL A 229 2.14 -11.98 1.18
N GLN A 230 1.65 -13.15 1.57
CA GLN A 230 0.57 -13.26 2.54
C GLN A 230 1.09 -13.79 3.87
N ILE A 231 0.76 -13.09 4.94
CA ILE A 231 1.11 -13.43 6.32
C ILE A 231 -0.10 -13.30 7.23
N ASN A 232 -0.02 -13.89 8.41
CA ASN A 232 -0.95 -13.62 9.50
C ASN A 232 -0.20 -12.92 10.63
N THR A 233 -0.77 -11.83 11.13
CA THR A 233 -0.22 -11.12 12.29
C THR A 233 -0.60 -11.83 13.60
N THR A 234 0.18 -11.64 14.64
CA THR A 234 -0.05 -12.20 15.97
C THR A 234 -0.11 -11.09 17.00
N SER A 235 -1.17 -11.08 17.82
CA SER A 235 -1.34 -10.07 18.87
C SER A 235 -0.17 -10.04 19.82
N ASP A 236 0.24 -8.82 20.21
CA ASP A 236 1.31 -8.54 21.19
C ASP A 236 2.69 -9.12 20.82
N LYS A 237 2.88 -9.53 19.58
CA LYS A 237 4.13 -10.08 19.06
C LYS A 237 4.52 -9.37 17.77
N MET A 238 5.76 -9.56 17.38
CA MET A 238 6.31 -9.13 16.11
C MET A 238 6.36 -10.31 15.13
N THR A 239 5.82 -10.11 13.95
CA THR A 239 5.91 -11.08 12.84
C THR A 239 7.00 -10.61 11.91
N VAL A 240 8.02 -11.45 11.71
CA VAL A 240 9.21 -11.16 10.90
C VAL A 240 9.25 -12.11 9.71
N PHE A 241 9.58 -11.59 8.54
CA PHE A 241 9.70 -12.37 7.30
C PHE A 241 10.65 -11.70 6.32
N ASP A 242 11.27 -12.52 5.47
CA ASP A 242 12.20 -12.09 4.45
C ASP A 242 11.55 -12.14 3.06
N VAL A 243 11.95 -11.22 2.19
CA VAL A 243 11.56 -11.18 0.78
C VAL A 243 12.76 -10.91 -0.11
N ASP A 244 12.78 -11.51 -1.28
CA ASP A 244 13.79 -11.32 -2.32
C ASP A 244 13.16 -10.74 -3.58
N ILE A 245 13.80 -9.72 -4.15
CA ILE A 245 13.31 -8.98 -5.31
C ILE A 245 14.45 -8.84 -6.33
N ASP A 246 14.14 -9.14 -7.59
CA ASP A 246 15.04 -8.86 -8.71
C ASP A 246 14.94 -7.37 -9.05
N VAL A 247 16.05 -6.66 -8.88
CA VAL A 247 16.15 -5.22 -9.18
C VAL A 247 17.11 -4.92 -10.33
N SER A 248 17.54 -5.94 -11.08
CA SER A 248 18.51 -5.81 -12.17
C SER A 248 18.07 -4.82 -13.26
N GLY A 249 16.77 -4.71 -13.52
CA GLY A 249 16.19 -3.82 -14.52
C GLY A 249 15.90 -2.38 -14.07
N TYR A 250 16.21 -2.03 -12.82
CA TYR A 250 15.92 -0.70 -12.26
C TYR A 250 17.09 0.27 -12.42
N GLU A 251 16.79 1.57 -12.34
CA GLU A 251 17.79 2.65 -12.30
C GLU A 251 18.66 2.58 -11.03
N GLU A 252 19.75 3.35 -11.04
CA GLU A 252 20.71 3.38 -9.92
C GLU A 252 20.06 3.80 -8.59
N LEU A 253 19.16 4.80 -8.64
CA LEU A 253 18.42 5.28 -7.48
C LEU A 253 16.92 5.11 -7.69
N CYS A 254 16.24 4.54 -6.71
CA CYS A 254 14.79 4.33 -6.75
C CYS A 254 14.19 4.61 -5.37
N SER A 255 12.90 4.95 -5.33
CA SER A 255 12.15 4.92 -4.08
C SER A 255 11.76 3.48 -3.74
N LEU A 256 11.75 3.16 -2.45
CA LEU A 256 11.42 1.83 -1.95
C LEU A 256 10.57 1.93 -0.69
N TYR A 257 9.48 1.19 -0.65
CA TYR A 257 8.66 0.99 0.55
C TYR A 257 7.76 -0.23 0.41
N ALA A 258 7.17 -0.66 1.51
CA ALA A 258 6.23 -1.76 1.57
C ALA A 258 4.87 -1.28 2.10
N VAL A 259 3.82 -1.95 1.66
CA VAL A 259 2.43 -1.68 2.08
C VAL A 259 1.75 -3.01 2.40
N ALA A 260 1.09 -3.07 3.54
CA ALA A 260 0.23 -4.18 3.93
C ALA A 260 -1.23 -3.74 3.88
N SER A 261 -2.08 -4.60 3.36
CA SER A 261 -3.52 -4.41 3.33
C SER A 261 -4.22 -5.73 3.66
N THR A 262 -5.32 -5.66 4.39
CA THR A 262 -5.99 -6.85 4.91
C THR A 262 -6.66 -7.69 3.83
N ALA A 263 -6.57 -9.00 3.98
CA ALA A 263 -7.15 -9.97 3.08
C ALA A 263 -8.53 -10.47 3.56
N GLY A 264 -9.37 -10.86 2.64
CA GLY A 264 -10.66 -11.48 2.93
C GLY A 264 -11.59 -10.54 3.69
N LYS A 265 -12.20 -11.04 4.75
CA LYS A 265 -13.13 -10.29 5.63
C LYS A 265 -12.41 -9.52 6.74
N ASP A 266 -11.11 -9.65 6.87
CA ASP A 266 -10.36 -9.04 7.97
C ASP A 266 -10.33 -7.50 7.89
N TYR A 267 -10.72 -6.91 6.74
CA TYR A 267 -10.96 -5.47 6.63
C TYR A 267 -12.06 -4.96 7.60
N GLU A 268 -12.98 -5.82 8.05
CA GLU A 268 -13.99 -5.48 9.06
C GLU A 268 -13.38 -5.32 10.45
N ILE A 269 -12.21 -5.91 10.66
CA ILE A 269 -11.46 -5.87 11.93
C ILE A 269 -10.43 -4.75 11.90
N GLN A 270 -9.73 -4.60 10.78
CA GLN A 270 -8.70 -3.59 10.54
C GLN A 270 -8.73 -3.20 9.06
N ASP A 271 -9.10 -1.96 8.77
CA ASP A 271 -9.35 -1.48 7.41
C ASP A 271 -8.28 -0.50 6.89
N ASP A 272 -7.23 -0.26 7.66
CA ASP A 272 -6.14 0.63 7.26
C ASP A 272 -5.14 -0.07 6.34
N THR A 273 -4.62 0.67 5.34
CA THR A 273 -3.36 0.30 4.70
C THR A 273 -2.21 0.70 5.61
N ILE A 274 -1.34 -0.25 5.89
CA ILE A 274 -0.17 -0.04 6.73
C ILE A 274 1.05 0.10 5.82
N GLN A 275 1.81 1.18 5.99
CA GLN A 275 2.95 1.49 5.13
C GLN A 275 4.23 1.60 5.92
N SER A 276 5.33 1.10 5.35
CA SER A 276 6.67 1.30 5.89
C SER A 276 7.15 2.74 5.69
N GLY A 277 8.27 3.08 6.29
CA GLY A 277 9.04 4.26 5.92
C GLY A 277 9.46 4.21 4.44
N ARG A 278 9.86 5.37 3.91
CA ARG A 278 10.39 5.51 2.55
C ARG A 278 11.91 5.45 2.60
N TYR A 279 12.47 4.67 1.69
CA TYR A 279 13.91 4.45 1.58
C TYR A 279 14.39 4.76 0.18
N LEU A 280 15.62 5.21 0.08
CA LEU A 280 16.33 5.29 -1.19
C LEU A 280 16.98 3.92 -1.45
N LEU A 281 16.49 3.23 -2.47
CA LEU A 281 17.14 2.04 -2.99
C LEU A 281 18.31 2.47 -3.87
N VAL A 282 19.51 2.02 -3.51
CA VAL A 282 20.73 2.24 -4.28
C VAL A 282 21.12 0.91 -4.91
N LYS A 283 21.06 0.87 -6.24
CA LYS A 283 21.46 -0.30 -6.98
C LYS A 283 22.96 -0.43 -6.97
N ASP A 284 23.43 -1.62 -6.64
CA ASP A 284 24.85 -1.97 -6.68
C ASP A 284 25.37 -1.88 -8.13
N ARG A 285 26.57 -1.36 -8.27
CA ARG A 285 27.24 -1.21 -9.56
C ARG A 285 28.00 -2.45 -9.98
#